data_046332e77ad123ccda5ac3a219060e5a
#
_entry.id   046332e77ad123ccda5ac3a219060e5a
#
_cell.length_a   1.000
_cell.length_b   1.000
_cell.length_c   1.000
_cell.angle_alpha   90.00
_cell.angle_beta   90.00
_cell.angle_gamma   90.00
#
_symmetry.space_group_name_H-M   'P 1'
#
loop_
_entity.id
_entity.type
_entity.pdbx_description
1 polymer ?
#
loop_
_entity_poly.entity_id
_entity_poly.type
_entity_poly.pdbx_seq_one_letter_code
_entity_poly.pdbx_strand_id
1 'polypeptide(L)'
;MPLRFGVHIPTCIEGMMYPVPFARPEDILPTAQLAERVGFDSVWGNDHMTTQRYVQREWPEPPNFYEPLITFTWVAARTAHIRLATGIIVLPMRSMPVLAKQVATLDQLSGGRVILGVGTGAYREEYESLHPDARDARRGEIVDEGMRALRLLFTERKATFRGEHVRFQDVECFPKPRQAPLPMYAGGNHPQVRRRAGEYGEGWMPAVLSPEEIATGVEDVHRAAAKAGRDGARIDIAPQFACSIGRTHDDAVKRFHGSQLYKHLESLKRSTLREQKGGFEQRNLIGSPAEICARIRVYQQAGVTTLSGLLFVANTVPEMQEAIDLFGHEVIPNFR
;
A
#
# COMPACT_ATOMS: atom_id res chain seq x y z
N MET A 1 -13.68 13.51 10.23
CA MET A 1 -13.69 12.03 10.41
C MET A 1 -12.45 11.65 11.21
N PRO A 2 -12.51 10.62 12.08
CA PRO A 2 -11.32 10.13 12.77
C PRO A 2 -10.29 9.65 11.75
N LEU A 3 -8.99 9.86 12.04
CA LEU A 3 -7.89 9.40 11.22
C LEU A 3 -7.76 7.88 11.35
N ARG A 4 -7.54 7.19 10.22
CA ARG A 4 -7.32 5.74 10.20
C ARG A 4 -5.83 5.40 10.09
N PHE A 5 -5.44 4.30 10.71
CA PHE A 5 -4.05 3.86 10.80
C PHE A 5 -3.88 2.47 10.21
N GLY A 6 -2.99 2.34 9.26
CA GLY A 6 -2.60 1.07 8.68
C GLY A 6 -1.13 0.77 8.92
N VAL A 7 -0.81 -0.48 9.17
CA VAL A 7 0.55 -0.96 9.35
C VAL A 7 0.93 -2.00 8.32
N HIS A 8 2.16 -1.95 7.83
CA HIS A 8 2.68 -2.97 6.94
C HIS A 8 3.04 -4.23 7.75
N ILE A 9 2.58 -5.40 7.29
CA ILE A 9 3.01 -6.70 7.85
C ILE A 9 4.04 -7.35 6.91
N PRO A 10 4.90 -8.25 7.43
CA PRO A 10 6.00 -8.80 6.65
C PRO A 10 5.53 -9.82 5.60
N THR A 11 5.14 -9.33 4.42
CA THR A 11 4.83 -10.14 3.24
C THR A 11 5.99 -10.13 2.24
N CYS A 12 6.03 -9.18 1.30
CA CYS A 12 7.07 -9.03 0.28
C CYS A 12 7.96 -7.83 0.59
N ILE A 13 8.73 -7.85 1.65
CA ILE A 13 9.48 -6.68 2.16
C ILE A 13 10.97 -6.95 2.44
N GLU A 14 11.36 -8.22 2.51
CA GLU A 14 12.76 -8.61 2.73
C GLU A 14 13.67 -8.15 1.59
N GLY A 15 14.91 -7.86 1.92
CA GLY A 15 15.93 -7.39 0.97
C GLY A 15 15.73 -5.97 0.45
N MET A 16 14.50 -5.46 0.53
CA MET A 16 14.16 -4.08 0.19
C MET A 16 14.10 -3.21 1.46
N MET A 17 13.05 -3.36 2.24
CA MET A 17 12.76 -2.52 3.41
C MET A 17 13.38 -3.08 4.69
N TYR A 18 13.64 -4.38 4.73
CA TYR A 18 14.17 -5.10 5.88
C TYR A 18 15.29 -6.06 5.44
N PRO A 19 16.19 -6.49 6.36
CA PRO A 19 17.25 -7.43 6.06
C PRO A 19 16.76 -8.77 5.50
N VAL A 20 17.67 -9.60 5.01
CA VAL A 20 17.44 -11.01 4.66
C VAL A 20 18.30 -11.88 5.56
N PRO A 21 17.73 -12.86 6.29
CA PRO A 21 16.30 -13.09 6.47
C PRO A 21 15.68 -12.07 7.46
N PHE A 22 14.39 -11.77 7.32
CA PHE A 22 13.67 -10.91 8.26
C PHE A 22 12.54 -11.64 9.00
N ALA A 23 11.54 -12.12 8.24
CA ALA A 23 10.35 -12.73 8.82
C ALA A 23 10.12 -14.15 8.28
N ARG A 24 9.71 -15.04 9.16
CA ARG A 24 9.18 -16.36 8.80
C ARG A 24 7.65 -16.32 8.74
N PRO A 25 7.00 -17.33 8.14
CA PRO A 25 5.53 -17.40 8.11
C PRO A 25 4.91 -17.25 9.50
N GLU A 26 5.54 -17.82 10.53
CA GLU A 26 5.06 -17.79 11.91
C GLU A 26 5.01 -16.38 12.51
N ASP A 27 5.74 -15.42 11.96
CA ASP A 27 5.82 -14.05 12.44
C ASP A 27 4.68 -13.16 11.88
N ILE A 28 4.11 -13.54 10.73
CA ILE A 28 3.13 -12.73 10.00
C ILE A 28 1.83 -12.57 10.78
N LEU A 29 1.25 -13.70 11.20
CA LEU A 29 -0.05 -13.70 11.89
C LEU A 29 0.03 -13.01 13.27
N PRO A 30 1.01 -13.29 14.15
CA PRO A 30 1.15 -12.56 15.42
C PRO A 30 1.30 -11.05 15.25
N THR A 31 2.01 -10.59 14.19
CA THR A 31 2.15 -9.16 13.88
C THR A 31 0.80 -8.55 13.48
N ALA A 32 0.01 -9.23 12.65
CA ALA A 32 -1.33 -8.76 12.27
C ALA A 32 -2.29 -8.72 13.47
N GLN A 33 -2.24 -9.73 14.34
CA GLN A 33 -3.06 -9.79 15.57
C GLN A 33 -2.63 -8.74 16.60
N LEU A 34 -1.34 -8.45 16.71
CA LEU A 34 -0.85 -7.34 17.53
C LEU A 34 -1.44 -6.02 17.02
N ALA A 35 -1.32 -5.75 15.72
CA ALA A 35 -1.87 -4.53 15.11
C ALA A 35 -3.37 -4.36 15.41
N GLU A 36 -4.15 -5.45 15.29
CA GLU A 36 -5.59 -5.42 15.63
C GLU A 36 -5.82 -5.08 17.10
N ARG A 37 -5.08 -5.69 18.02
CA ARG A 37 -5.23 -5.47 19.47
C ARG A 37 -4.90 -4.05 19.90
N VAL A 38 -3.87 -3.45 19.31
CA VAL A 38 -3.40 -2.09 19.67
C VAL A 38 -4.10 -0.98 18.88
N GLY A 39 -5.12 -1.32 18.07
CA GLY A 39 -6.05 -0.37 17.49
C GLY A 39 -5.72 0.12 16.08
N PHE A 40 -4.88 -0.57 15.32
CA PHE A 40 -4.76 -0.27 13.88
C PHE A 40 -6.05 -0.65 13.13
N ASP A 41 -6.40 0.14 12.11
CA ASP A 41 -7.61 -0.06 11.29
C ASP A 41 -7.34 -1.06 10.14
N SER A 42 -6.09 -1.21 9.72
CA SER A 42 -5.74 -2.08 8.59
C SER A 42 -4.31 -2.61 8.65
N VAL A 43 -4.12 -3.82 8.11
CA VAL A 43 -2.79 -4.37 7.76
C VAL A 43 -2.60 -4.30 6.25
N TRP A 44 -1.36 -4.06 5.84
CA TRP A 44 -0.98 -3.84 4.45
C TRP A 44 0.11 -4.82 4.00
N GLY A 45 0.09 -5.19 2.72
CA GLY A 45 1.08 -6.08 2.14
C GLY A 45 1.41 -5.72 0.69
N ASN A 46 2.67 -5.91 0.31
CA ASN A 46 3.20 -5.66 -1.04
C ASN A 46 2.97 -6.85 -1.96
N ASP A 47 3.11 -6.60 -3.25
CA ASP A 47 3.04 -7.60 -4.33
C ASP A 47 4.34 -7.57 -5.14
N HIS A 48 5.18 -8.58 -4.95
CA HIS A 48 6.40 -8.81 -5.71
C HIS A 48 6.43 -10.27 -6.19
N MET A 49 6.71 -10.47 -7.48
CA MET A 49 6.72 -11.79 -8.10
C MET A 49 8.13 -12.37 -8.27
N THR A 50 9.13 -11.49 -8.26
CA THR A 50 10.53 -11.86 -8.38
C THR A 50 11.42 -10.85 -7.68
N THR A 51 12.64 -11.25 -7.37
CA THR A 51 13.62 -10.40 -6.67
C THR A 51 14.19 -9.35 -7.62
N GLN A 52 14.25 -8.11 -7.18
CA GLN A 52 14.83 -6.99 -7.91
C GLN A 52 16.33 -7.16 -8.07
N ARG A 53 16.91 -6.70 -9.19
CA ARG A 53 18.32 -6.87 -9.49
C ARG A 53 19.26 -6.26 -8.44
N TYR A 54 18.88 -5.15 -7.82
CA TYR A 54 19.71 -4.57 -6.75
C TYR A 54 19.68 -5.41 -5.48
N VAL A 55 18.55 -6.01 -5.14
CA VAL A 55 18.40 -6.93 -4.01
C VAL A 55 19.25 -8.18 -4.23
N GLN A 56 19.20 -8.77 -5.44
CA GLN A 56 20.05 -9.92 -5.82
C GLN A 56 21.56 -9.63 -5.67
N ARG A 57 21.98 -8.37 -5.87
CA ARG A 57 23.41 -7.98 -5.72
C ARG A 57 23.80 -7.72 -4.27
N GLU A 58 22.85 -7.25 -3.45
CA GLU A 58 23.08 -6.89 -2.05
C GLU A 58 23.03 -8.10 -1.12
N TRP A 59 22.18 -9.08 -1.45
CA TRP A 59 21.89 -10.22 -0.59
C TRP A 59 22.25 -11.53 -1.30
N PRO A 60 23.15 -12.37 -0.72
CA PRO A 60 23.50 -13.69 -1.26
C PRO A 60 22.31 -14.66 -1.29
N GLU A 61 21.47 -14.61 -0.24
CA GLU A 61 20.25 -15.41 -0.17
C GLU A 61 19.06 -14.63 -0.72
N PRO A 62 18.18 -15.27 -1.50
CA PRO A 62 16.98 -14.61 -2.02
C PRO A 62 15.99 -14.33 -0.90
N PRO A 63 15.29 -13.17 -0.93
CA PRO A 63 14.22 -12.87 0.01
C PRO A 63 12.99 -13.77 -0.23
N ASN A 64 12.24 -14.01 0.84
CA ASN A 64 10.94 -14.68 0.74
C ASN A 64 9.84 -13.63 0.44
N PHE A 65 9.16 -13.77 -0.68
CA PHE A 65 8.01 -12.95 -1.05
C PHE A 65 6.73 -13.77 -0.95
N TYR A 66 5.98 -13.54 0.12
CA TYR A 66 4.69 -14.20 0.33
C TYR A 66 3.59 -13.47 -0.42
N GLU A 67 2.86 -14.18 -1.30
CA GLU A 67 1.78 -13.61 -2.10
C GLU A 67 0.70 -12.99 -1.19
N PRO A 68 0.37 -11.68 -1.37
CA PRO A 68 -0.41 -10.94 -0.38
C PRO A 68 -1.84 -11.44 -0.22
N LEU A 69 -2.54 -11.85 -1.28
CA LEU A 69 -3.94 -12.29 -1.19
C LEU A 69 -4.06 -13.65 -0.48
N ILE A 70 -3.11 -14.55 -0.73
CA ILE A 70 -3.03 -15.84 -0.03
C ILE A 70 -2.73 -15.60 1.45
N THR A 71 -1.76 -14.76 1.75
CA THR A 71 -1.39 -14.39 3.12
C THR A 71 -2.58 -13.75 3.85
N PHE A 72 -3.28 -12.81 3.22
CA PHE A 72 -4.44 -12.16 3.81
C PHE A 72 -5.62 -13.10 4.03
N THR A 73 -5.75 -14.17 3.26
CA THR A 73 -6.77 -15.19 3.53
C THR A 73 -6.52 -15.88 4.87
N TRP A 74 -5.26 -16.19 5.16
CA TRP A 74 -4.86 -16.74 6.46
C TRP A 74 -5.05 -15.74 7.61
N VAL A 75 -4.65 -14.48 7.43
CA VAL A 75 -4.86 -13.40 8.41
C VAL A 75 -6.36 -13.18 8.67
N ALA A 76 -7.18 -13.16 7.61
CA ALA A 76 -8.63 -12.97 7.70
C ALA A 76 -9.30 -14.00 8.62
N ALA A 77 -8.86 -15.26 8.54
CA ALA A 77 -9.41 -16.36 9.34
C ALA A 77 -9.06 -16.28 10.83
N ARG A 78 -8.12 -15.42 11.22
CA ARG A 78 -7.56 -15.33 12.57
C ARG A 78 -7.63 -13.92 13.18
N THR A 79 -8.31 -13.00 12.51
CA THR A 79 -8.58 -11.62 12.94
C THR A 79 -10.05 -11.31 12.77
N ALA A 80 -10.59 -10.36 13.54
CA ALA A 80 -12.02 -10.08 13.56
C ALA A 80 -12.42 -8.79 12.83
N HIS A 81 -11.64 -7.72 12.96
CA HIS A 81 -12.05 -6.36 12.56
C HIS A 81 -11.06 -5.68 11.63
N ILE A 82 -9.75 -5.98 11.76
CA ILE A 82 -8.72 -5.30 11.00
C ILE A 82 -8.92 -5.51 9.50
N ARG A 83 -8.81 -4.44 8.71
CA ARG A 83 -8.93 -4.50 7.25
C ARG A 83 -7.65 -5.05 6.62
N LEU A 84 -7.80 -5.63 5.45
CA LEU A 84 -6.76 -6.32 4.70
C LEU A 84 -6.49 -5.53 3.43
N ALA A 85 -5.38 -4.85 3.37
CA ALA A 85 -5.10 -3.87 2.33
C ALA A 85 -3.84 -4.21 1.53
N THR A 86 -3.90 -4.13 0.23
CA THR A 86 -2.73 -4.27 -0.62
C THR A 86 -2.06 -2.93 -0.89
N GLY A 87 -0.77 -2.86 -0.72
CA GLY A 87 -0.02 -1.63 -0.94
C GLY A 87 1.24 -1.82 -1.77
N ILE A 88 1.09 -2.22 -3.02
CA ILE A 88 -0.06 -2.36 -3.95
C ILE A 88 -0.05 -3.73 -4.65
N ILE A 89 -1.17 -4.14 -5.26
CA ILE A 89 -1.17 -5.15 -6.32
C ILE A 89 -0.66 -4.52 -7.62
N VAL A 90 0.31 -5.17 -8.25
CA VAL A 90 0.87 -4.73 -9.54
C VAL A 90 -0.02 -5.24 -10.68
N LEU A 91 -1.03 -4.44 -11.08
CA LEU A 91 -2.02 -4.86 -12.08
C LEU A 91 -1.41 -5.36 -13.40
N PRO A 92 -0.33 -4.76 -13.94
CA PRO A 92 0.28 -5.26 -15.17
C PRO A 92 0.79 -6.71 -15.09
N MET A 93 1.02 -7.24 -13.89
CA MET A 93 1.48 -8.62 -13.68
C MET A 93 0.34 -9.61 -13.41
N ARG A 94 -0.93 -9.19 -13.54
CA ARG A 94 -2.10 -9.98 -13.12
C ARG A 94 -3.15 -10.11 -14.23
N SER A 95 -3.80 -11.26 -14.31
CA SER A 95 -5.03 -11.43 -15.09
C SER A 95 -6.22 -10.84 -14.33
N MET A 96 -6.94 -9.89 -14.93
CA MET A 96 -8.05 -9.20 -14.26
C MET A 96 -9.19 -10.13 -13.82
N PRO A 97 -9.65 -11.11 -14.61
CA PRO A 97 -10.67 -12.06 -14.15
C PRO A 97 -10.22 -12.94 -12.98
N VAL A 98 -8.96 -13.37 -12.98
CA VAL A 98 -8.40 -14.17 -11.87
C VAL A 98 -8.28 -13.33 -10.62
N LEU A 99 -7.73 -12.12 -10.73
CA LEU A 99 -7.60 -11.19 -9.61
C LEU A 99 -8.97 -10.82 -9.03
N ALA A 100 -9.96 -10.52 -9.89
CA ALA A 100 -11.32 -10.23 -9.43
C ALA A 100 -11.92 -11.39 -8.63
N LYS A 101 -11.72 -12.63 -9.08
CA LYS A 101 -12.16 -13.81 -8.36
C LYS A 101 -11.49 -13.95 -7.00
N GLN A 102 -10.18 -13.78 -6.94
CA GLN A 102 -9.40 -13.85 -5.69
C GLN A 102 -9.85 -12.78 -4.69
N VAL A 103 -9.93 -11.53 -5.14
CA VAL A 103 -10.32 -10.38 -4.29
C VAL A 103 -11.76 -10.51 -3.79
N ALA A 104 -12.70 -10.87 -4.66
CA ALA A 104 -14.09 -11.06 -4.26
C ALA A 104 -14.25 -12.23 -3.27
N THR A 105 -13.49 -13.31 -3.47
CA THR A 105 -13.48 -14.44 -2.52
C THR A 105 -12.93 -14.00 -1.16
N LEU A 106 -11.78 -13.31 -1.13
CA LEU A 106 -11.21 -12.80 0.11
C LEU A 106 -12.16 -11.82 0.82
N ASP A 107 -12.83 -10.95 0.05
CA ASP A 107 -13.80 -9.99 0.60
C ASP A 107 -14.99 -10.71 1.26
N GLN A 108 -15.52 -11.76 0.64
CA GLN A 108 -16.56 -12.60 1.22
C GLN A 108 -16.08 -13.32 2.51
N LEU A 109 -14.93 -13.97 2.45
CA LEU A 109 -14.37 -14.73 3.58
C LEU A 109 -13.99 -13.83 4.75
N SER A 110 -13.53 -12.62 4.48
CA SER A 110 -13.17 -11.65 5.51
C SER A 110 -14.37 -10.86 6.08
N GLY A 111 -15.57 -11.01 5.51
CA GLY A 111 -16.74 -10.25 5.93
C GLY A 111 -16.77 -8.81 5.44
N GLY A 112 -16.09 -8.49 4.30
CA GLY A 112 -16.08 -7.16 3.72
C GLY A 112 -14.95 -6.26 4.24
N ARG A 113 -13.77 -6.83 4.52
CA ARG A 113 -12.63 -6.10 5.10
C ARG A 113 -11.52 -5.74 4.10
N VAL A 114 -11.69 -6.05 2.81
CA VAL A 114 -10.64 -5.81 1.81
C VAL A 114 -10.54 -4.34 1.40
N ILE A 115 -9.31 -3.86 1.20
CA ILE A 115 -8.96 -2.64 0.45
C ILE A 115 -7.98 -3.06 -0.64
N LEU A 116 -8.35 -2.84 -1.91
CA LEU A 116 -7.52 -3.20 -3.05
C LEU A 116 -6.69 -2.00 -3.52
N GLY A 117 -5.48 -1.85 -2.98
CA GLY A 117 -4.52 -0.89 -3.52
C GLY A 117 -3.86 -1.46 -4.78
N VAL A 118 -3.82 -0.67 -5.85
CA VAL A 118 -3.34 -1.08 -7.17
C VAL A 118 -2.38 -0.06 -7.77
N GLY A 119 -1.46 -0.52 -8.62
CA GLY A 119 -0.52 0.37 -9.29
C GLY A 119 0.30 -0.32 -10.37
N THR A 120 1.32 0.41 -10.86
CA THR A 120 2.21 -0.06 -11.94
C THR A 120 3.39 -0.90 -11.46
N GLY A 121 3.63 -0.95 -10.15
CA GLY A 121 4.90 -1.46 -9.58
C GLY A 121 6.06 -0.46 -9.72
N ALA A 122 6.94 -0.44 -8.72
CA ALA A 122 8.11 0.44 -8.70
C ALA A 122 9.21 -0.02 -9.67
N TYR A 123 9.38 -1.31 -9.83
CA TYR A 123 10.47 -1.92 -10.59
C TYR A 123 9.97 -2.46 -11.93
N ARG A 124 10.34 -1.79 -13.04
CA ARG A 124 9.99 -2.23 -14.39
C ARG A 124 10.57 -3.61 -14.72
N GLU A 125 11.74 -3.91 -14.20
CA GLU A 125 12.45 -5.16 -14.42
C GLU A 125 11.71 -6.42 -13.94
N GLU A 126 10.86 -6.31 -12.91
CA GLU A 126 9.99 -7.41 -12.49
C GLU A 126 8.95 -7.72 -13.58
N TYR A 127 8.33 -6.67 -14.13
CA TYR A 127 7.40 -6.82 -15.23
C TYR A 127 8.06 -7.44 -16.47
N GLU A 128 9.25 -6.96 -16.83
CA GLU A 128 10.04 -7.45 -17.98
C GLU A 128 10.45 -8.91 -17.81
N SER A 129 10.72 -9.36 -16.58
CA SER A 129 11.04 -10.75 -16.29
C SER A 129 9.85 -11.70 -16.50
N LEU A 130 8.64 -11.24 -16.19
CA LEU A 130 7.41 -12.01 -16.37
C LEU A 130 6.84 -11.92 -17.79
N HIS A 131 7.14 -10.84 -18.49
CA HIS A 131 6.63 -10.53 -19.84
C HIS A 131 7.79 -10.12 -20.77
N PRO A 132 8.69 -11.04 -21.13
CA PRO A 132 9.90 -10.73 -21.91
C PRO A 132 9.57 -10.18 -23.31
N ASP A 133 8.40 -10.54 -23.86
CA ASP A 133 7.95 -10.10 -25.18
C ASP A 133 7.18 -8.77 -25.17
N ALA A 134 6.93 -8.20 -23.97
CA ALA A 134 6.16 -6.98 -23.79
C ALA A 134 6.90 -5.89 -22.99
N ARG A 135 8.20 -5.79 -23.18
CA ARG A 135 9.08 -4.87 -22.41
C ARG A 135 8.68 -3.41 -22.52
N ASP A 136 8.16 -2.97 -23.68
CA ASP A 136 7.76 -1.60 -23.93
C ASP A 136 6.32 -1.27 -23.52
N ALA A 137 5.64 -2.20 -22.85
CA ALA A 137 4.26 -2.01 -22.43
C ALA A 137 4.06 -0.74 -21.58
N ARG A 138 2.99 -0.02 -21.90
CA ARG A 138 2.55 1.17 -21.19
C ARG A 138 1.82 0.78 -19.91
N ARG A 139 2.57 0.34 -18.89
CA ARG A 139 2.02 -0.20 -17.64
C ARG A 139 0.95 0.69 -17.00
N GLY A 140 1.04 2.02 -17.17
CA GLY A 140 0.03 2.96 -16.70
C GLY A 140 -1.34 2.76 -17.38
N GLU A 141 -1.36 2.51 -18.68
CA GLU A 141 -2.59 2.26 -19.45
C GLU A 141 -3.22 0.92 -19.04
N ILE A 142 -2.37 -0.10 -18.78
CA ILE A 142 -2.85 -1.38 -18.22
C ILE A 142 -3.56 -1.17 -16.86
N VAL A 143 -3.05 -0.26 -16.00
CA VAL A 143 -3.70 0.07 -14.74
C VAL A 143 -5.03 0.81 -14.96
N ASP A 144 -5.08 1.76 -15.91
CA ASP A 144 -6.32 2.46 -16.25
C ASP A 144 -7.42 1.49 -16.73
N GLU A 145 -7.08 0.58 -17.63
CA GLU A 145 -8.00 -0.45 -18.11
C GLU A 145 -8.34 -1.46 -17.02
N GLY A 146 -7.33 -1.90 -16.25
CA GLY A 146 -7.48 -2.87 -15.17
C GLY A 146 -8.44 -2.42 -14.09
N MET A 147 -8.36 -1.18 -13.63
CA MET A 147 -9.30 -0.65 -12.64
C MET A 147 -10.75 -0.63 -13.16
N ARG A 148 -10.96 -0.21 -14.41
CA ARG A 148 -12.29 -0.23 -15.04
C ARG A 148 -12.81 -1.66 -15.24
N ALA A 149 -11.96 -2.55 -15.71
CA ALA A 149 -12.27 -3.96 -15.90
C ALA A 149 -12.64 -4.67 -14.59
N LEU A 150 -11.88 -4.42 -13.51
CA LEU A 150 -12.18 -4.94 -12.18
C LEU A 150 -13.54 -4.44 -11.67
N ARG A 151 -13.83 -3.14 -11.87
CA ARG A 151 -15.14 -2.58 -11.48
C ARG A 151 -16.29 -3.33 -12.14
N LEU A 152 -16.22 -3.58 -13.46
CA LEU A 152 -17.23 -4.37 -14.17
C LEU A 152 -17.33 -5.80 -13.63
N LEU A 153 -16.19 -6.48 -13.39
CA LEU A 153 -16.16 -7.83 -12.84
C LEU A 153 -16.79 -7.90 -11.44
N PHE A 154 -16.66 -6.84 -10.63
CA PHE A 154 -17.25 -6.76 -9.29
C PHE A 154 -18.76 -6.45 -9.30
N THR A 155 -19.26 -5.74 -10.30
CA THR A 155 -20.66 -5.24 -10.30
C THR A 155 -21.56 -6.00 -11.28
N GLU A 156 -21.11 -6.24 -12.51
CA GLU A 156 -21.96 -6.79 -13.56
C GLU A 156 -22.17 -8.30 -13.40
N ARG A 157 -23.40 -8.77 -13.67
CA ARG A 157 -23.69 -10.21 -13.69
C ARG A 157 -22.80 -10.92 -14.71
N LYS A 158 -22.69 -10.35 -15.91
CA LYS A 158 -21.91 -10.85 -17.03
C LYS A 158 -21.08 -9.72 -17.62
N ALA A 159 -19.78 -9.72 -17.35
CA ALA A 159 -18.88 -8.64 -17.73
C ALA A 159 -18.18 -8.90 -19.07
N THR A 160 -18.09 -7.88 -19.89
CA THR A 160 -17.27 -7.86 -21.12
C THR A 160 -16.44 -6.59 -21.11
N PHE A 161 -15.14 -6.72 -21.35
CA PHE A 161 -14.21 -5.58 -21.47
C PHE A 161 -13.38 -5.71 -22.75
N ARG A 162 -13.32 -4.63 -23.54
CA ARG A 162 -12.62 -4.59 -24.82
C ARG A 162 -11.64 -3.41 -24.86
N GLY A 163 -10.58 -3.50 -24.06
CA GLY A 163 -9.49 -2.53 -24.03
C GLY A 163 -8.39 -2.88 -25.03
N GLU A 164 -7.34 -2.08 -25.04
CA GLU A 164 -6.12 -2.35 -25.79
C GLU A 164 -5.28 -3.44 -25.09
N HIS A 165 -5.16 -3.35 -23.78
CA HIS A 165 -4.33 -4.20 -22.94
C HIS A 165 -5.12 -5.26 -22.17
N VAL A 166 -6.38 -4.99 -21.80
CA VAL A 166 -7.23 -5.90 -21.04
C VAL A 166 -8.43 -6.29 -21.89
N ARG A 167 -8.63 -7.59 -22.10
CA ARG A 167 -9.77 -8.10 -22.89
C ARG A 167 -10.33 -9.37 -22.28
N PHE A 168 -11.64 -9.43 -22.13
CA PHE A 168 -12.41 -10.63 -21.81
C PHE A 168 -13.86 -10.44 -22.28
N GLN A 169 -14.57 -11.54 -22.45
CA GLN A 169 -15.94 -11.53 -22.96
C GLN A 169 -16.80 -12.49 -22.13
N ASP A 170 -18.02 -12.02 -21.80
CA ASP A 170 -19.08 -12.82 -21.19
C ASP A 170 -18.69 -13.52 -19.88
N VAL A 171 -17.87 -12.88 -19.06
CA VAL A 171 -17.39 -13.45 -17.80
C VAL A 171 -18.41 -13.26 -16.68
N GLU A 172 -18.92 -14.34 -16.13
CA GLU A 172 -19.69 -14.38 -14.88
C GLU A 172 -18.74 -14.61 -13.70
N CYS A 173 -18.29 -13.51 -13.06
CA CYS A 173 -17.38 -13.54 -11.92
C CYS A 173 -18.17 -13.54 -10.61
N PHE A 174 -18.42 -14.70 -10.03
CA PHE A 174 -19.06 -14.87 -8.72
C PHE A 174 -18.17 -15.70 -7.78
N PRO A 175 -18.24 -15.46 -6.42
CA PRO A 175 -19.12 -14.47 -5.77
C PRO A 175 -18.75 -13.04 -6.15
N LYS A 176 -19.69 -12.11 -5.97
CA LYS A 176 -19.39 -10.68 -5.98
C LYS A 176 -18.75 -10.31 -4.64
N PRO A 177 -17.98 -9.20 -4.55
CA PRO A 177 -17.56 -8.67 -3.25
C PRO A 177 -18.75 -8.42 -2.34
N ARG A 178 -18.53 -8.49 -1.03
CA ARG A 178 -19.50 -8.09 -0.03
C ARG A 178 -19.66 -6.58 0.04
N GLN A 179 -18.55 -5.87 -0.18
CA GLN A 179 -18.52 -4.41 -0.26
C GLN A 179 -19.01 -3.93 -1.63
N ALA A 180 -19.90 -2.92 -1.65
CA ALA A 180 -20.40 -2.29 -2.87
C ALA A 180 -20.37 -0.75 -2.73
N PRO A 181 -19.38 -0.07 -3.32
CA PRO A 181 -18.26 -0.59 -4.07
C PRO A 181 -17.17 -1.22 -3.19
N LEU A 182 -16.43 -2.20 -3.72
CA LEU A 182 -15.17 -2.64 -3.11
C LEU A 182 -14.15 -1.51 -3.27
N PRO A 183 -13.53 -1.03 -2.17
CA PRO A 183 -12.58 0.08 -2.24
C PRO A 183 -11.33 -0.27 -3.04
N MET A 184 -11.06 0.49 -4.10
CA MET A 184 -9.83 0.43 -4.89
C MET A 184 -9.02 1.72 -4.69
N TYR A 185 -7.76 1.60 -4.26
CA TYR A 185 -6.86 2.73 -4.06
C TYR A 185 -5.80 2.77 -5.16
N ALA A 186 -5.60 3.94 -5.77
CA ALA A 186 -4.55 4.14 -6.77
C ALA A 186 -3.24 4.53 -6.09
N GLY A 187 -2.20 3.69 -6.25
CA GLY A 187 -0.88 3.87 -5.63
C GLY A 187 0.12 4.58 -6.51
N GLY A 188 0.79 5.60 -5.95
CA GLY A 188 1.90 6.34 -6.53
C GLY A 188 1.75 7.86 -6.51
N ASN A 189 2.84 8.56 -6.91
CA ASN A 189 2.96 10.02 -6.79
C ASN A 189 2.66 10.77 -8.11
N HIS A 190 2.72 10.08 -9.26
CA HIS A 190 2.58 10.70 -10.57
C HIS A 190 1.18 11.34 -10.78
N PRO A 191 1.04 12.48 -11.49
CA PRO A 191 -0.25 13.13 -11.75
C PRO A 191 -1.34 12.20 -12.33
N GLN A 192 -0.96 11.24 -13.17
CA GLN A 192 -1.90 10.25 -13.70
C GLN A 192 -2.48 9.32 -12.62
N VAL A 193 -1.77 9.10 -11.50
CA VAL A 193 -2.29 8.31 -10.37
C VAL A 193 -3.37 9.10 -9.63
N ARG A 194 -3.15 10.41 -9.43
CA ARG A 194 -4.15 11.32 -8.84
C ARG A 194 -5.43 11.37 -9.68
N ARG A 195 -5.26 11.43 -11.02
CA ARG A 195 -6.39 11.32 -11.96
C ARG A 195 -7.14 9.99 -11.78
N ARG A 196 -6.43 8.85 -11.75
CA ARG A 196 -7.05 7.51 -11.54
C ARG A 196 -7.81 7.42 -10.24
N ALA A 197 -7.23 7.95 -9.15
CA ALA A 197 -7.91 7.99 -7.85
C ALA A 197 -9.22 8.77 -7.93
N GLY A 198 -9.21 9.94 -8.57
CA GLY A 198 -10.40 10.76 -8.78
C GLY A 198 -11.45 10.09 -9.68
N GLU A 199 -11.04 9.55 -10.83
CA GLU A 199 -11.96 9.00 -11.83
C GLU A 199 -12.50 7.62 -11.47
N TYR A 200 -11.68 6.74 -10.88
CA TYR A 200 -12.01 5.30 -10.73
C TYR A 200 -11.86 4.75 -9.32
N GLY A 201 -11.08 5.41 -8.44
CA GLY A 201 -10.70 4.90 -7.13
C GLY A 201 -11.55 5.44 -5.98
N GLU A 202 -11.48 4.74 -4.85
CA GLU A 202 -11.99 5.20 -3.56
C GLU A 202 -10.85 5.75 -2.67
N GLY A 203 -9.59 5.73 -3.15
CA GLY A 203 -8.46 6.30 -2.44
C GLY A 203 -7.26 6.61 -3.33
N TRP A 204 -6.45 7.57 -2.90
CA TRP A 204 -5.13 7.88 -3.42
C TRP A 204 -4.07 7.52 -2.38
N MET A 205 -3.09 6.70 -2.79
CA MET A 205 -2.03 6.21 -1.93
C MET A 205 -0.66 6.67 -2.43
N PRO A 206 -0.25 7.91 -2.12
CA PRO A 206 1.10 8.39 -2.40
C PRO A 206 2.13 7.83 -1.42
N ALA A 207 3.42 7.95 -1.75
CA ALA A 207 4.51 7.55 -0.88
C ALA A 207 5.46 8.71 -0.60
N VAL A 208 5.77 8.94 0.68
CA VAL A 208 6.83 9.85 1.14
C VAL A 208 6.70 11.28 0.59
N LEU A 209 5.47 11.80 0.48
CA LEU A 209 5.22 13.20 0.08
C LEU A 209 5.22 14.15 1.30
N SER A 210 5.61 15.41 1.08
CA SER A 210 5.46 16.46 2.09
C SER A 210 3.99 16.86 2.26
N PRO A 211 3.62 17.55 3.36
CA PRO A 211 2.26 18.03 3.56
C PRO A 211 1.77 18.93 2.40
N GLU A 212 2.63 19.81 1.87
CA GLU A 212 2.31 20.73 0.78
C GLU A 212 2.07 19.97 -0.54
N GLU A 213 2.90 18.95 -0.82
CA GLU A 213 2.72 18.07 -1.98
C GLU A 213 1.43 17.25 -1.87
N ILE A 214 1.07 16.81 -0.67
CA ILE A 214 -0.21 16.12 -0.43
C ILE A 214 -1.38 17.08 -0.64
N ALA A 215 -1.36 18.28 -0.08
CA ALA A 215 -2.41 19.28 -0.27
C ALA A 215 -2.66 19.56 -1.77
N THR A 216 -1.59 19.80 -2.53
CA THR A 216 -1.66 19.96 -4.00
C THR A 216 -2.25 18.71 -4.67
N GLY A 217 -1.84 17.53 -4.22
CA GLY A 217 -2.34 16.26 -4.74
C GLY A 217 -3.83 16.04 -4.47
N VAL A 218 -4.33 16.47 -3.30
CA VAL A 218 -5.76 16.44 -2.93
C VAL A 218 -6.58 17.28 -3.89
N GLU A 219 -6.12 18.49 -4.22
CA GLU A 219 -6.81 19.35 -5.20
C GLU A 219 -6.91 18.68 -6.58
N ASP A 220 -5.84 18.01 -7.02
CA ASP A 220 -5.84 17.29 -8.29
C ASP A 220 -6.81 16.10 -8.27
N VAL A 221 -6.86 15.34 -7.18
CA VAL A 221 -7.80 14.21 -7.00
C VAL A 221 -9.23 14.72 -7.02
N HIS A 222 -9.54 15.79 -6.27
CA HIS A 222 -10.87 16.38 -6.23
C HIS A 222 -11.29 16.94 -7.58
N ARG A 223 -10.38 17.58 -8.31
CA ARG A 223 -10.64 18.08 -9.67
C ARG A 223 -10.94 16.94 -10.64
N ALA A 224 -10.20 15.83 -10.57
CA ALA A 224 -10.44 14.66 -11.39
C ALA A 224 -11.78 13.98 -11.06
N ALA A 225 -12.11 13.88 -9.77
CA ALA A 225 -13.39 13.35 -9.30
C ALA A 225 -14.57 14.19 -9.81
N ALA A 226 -14.50 15.51 -9.68
CA ALA A 226 -15.54 16.43 -10.16
C ALA A 226 -15.78 16.28 -11.67
N LYS A 227 -14.70 16.17 -12.48
CA LYS A 227 -14.81 15.91 -13.91
C LYS A 227 -15.50 14.58 -14.24
N ALA A 228 -15.33 13.57 -13.38
CA ALA A 228 -15.98 12.27 -13.50
C ALA A 228 -17.37 12.20 -12.85
N GLY A 229 -17.92 13.33 -12.37
CA GLY A 229 -19.21 13.38 -11.68
C GLY A 229 -19.22 12.72 -10.30
N ARG A 230 -18.05 12.61 -9.65
CA ARG A 230 -17.87 11.97 -8.34
C ARG A 230 -17.58 13.00 -7.25
N ASP A 231 -17.95 12.66 -6.04
CA ASP A 231 -17.64 13.47 -4.84
C ASP A 231 -16.20 13.19 -4.38
N GLY A 232 -15.31 14.16 -4.58
CA GLY A 232 -13.91 14.08 -4.18
C GLY A 232 -13.72 13.94 -2.66
N ALA A 233 -14.62 14.50 -1.84
CA ALA A 233 -14.54 14.42 -0.39
C ALA A 233 -14.71 12.98 0.17
N ARG A 234 -15.22 12.07 -0.65
CA ARG A 234 -15.38 10.64 -0.31
C ARG A 234 -14.15 9.79 -0.68
N ILE A 235 -13.15 10.39 -1.31
CA ILE A 235 -11.92 9.70 -1.73
C ILE A 235 -10.90 9.80 -0.60
N ASP A 236 -10.43 8.65 -0.12
CA ASP A 236 -9.43 8.60 0.93
C ASP A 236 -8.08 9.11 0.44
N ILE A 237 -7.44 9.92 1.27
CA ILE A 237 -6.05 10.35 1.07
C ILE A 237 -5.18 9.55 2.03
N ALA A 238 -4.47 8.59 1.47
CA ALA A 238 -3.85 7.49 2.22
C ALA A 238 -2.34 7.37 1.96
N PRO A 239 -1.51 8.36 2.36
CA PRO A 239 -0.06 8.29 2.16
C PRO A 239 0.59 7.17 2.96
N GLN A 240 1.66 6.59 2.38
CA GLN A 240 2.55 5.64 3.02
C GLN A 240 3.82 6.34 3.50
N PHE A 241 4.24 6.05 4.74
CA PHE A 241 5.43 6.60 5.36
C PHE A 241 6.28 5.51 6.02
N ALA A 242 7.59 5.76 6.12
CA ALA A 242 8.43 5.13 7.12
C ALA A 242 8.08 5.70 8.50
N CYS A 243 8.09 4.85 9.52
CA CYS A 243 7.87 5.25 10.91
C CYS A 243 9.03 4.77 11.78
N SER A 244 9.84 5.70 12.26
CA SER A 244 10.87 5.42 13.27
C SER A 244 10.45 6.06 14.58
N ILE A 245 9.86 5.27 15.47
CA ILE A 245 9.42 5.70 16.78
C ILE A 245 10.46 5.32 17.85
N GLY A 246 10.84 6.25 18.69
CA GLY A 246 11.79 6.05 19.77
C GLY A 246 11.38 6.81 21.03
N ARG A 247 12.06 6.56 22.15
CA ARG A 247 11.83 7.35 23.37
C ARG A 247 12.31 8.79 23.23
N THR A 248 13.38 8.99 22.43
CA THR A 248 13.95 10.30 22.09
C THR A 248 14.00 10.48 20.57
N HIS A 249 14.10 11.73 20.14
CA HIS A 249 14.31 12.09 18.73
C HIS A 249 15.60 11.44 18.17
N ASP A 250 16.70 11.58 18.89
CA ASP A 250 18.02 11.10 18.47
C ASP A 250 18.04 9.58 18.27
N ASP A 251 17.38 8.82 19.17
CA ASP A 251 17.25 7.37 19.02
C ASP A 251 16.49 6.99 17.76
N ALA A 252 15.38 7.70 17.49
CA ALA A 252 14.57 7.46 16.30
C ALA A 252 15.33 7.78 15.00
N VAL A 253 16.05 8.91 14.96
CA VAL A 253 16.87 9.34 13.80
C VAL A 253 18.02 8.35 13.57
N LYS A 254 18.75 7.98 14.62
CA LYS A 254 19.85 7.00 14.53
C LYS A 254 19.37 5.65 14.01
N ARG A 255 18.22 5.15 14.50
CA ARG A 255 17.60 3.91 14.03
C ARG A 255 17.23 4.02 12.55
N PHE A 256 16.62 5.13 12.14
CA PHE A 256 16.22 5.37 10.76
C PHE A 256 17.40 5.30 9.79
N HIS A 257 18.46 6.08 10.04
CA HIS A 257 19.64 6.10 9.19
C HIS A 257 20.42 4.77 9.16
N GLY A 258 20.40 4.00 10.25
CA GLY A 258 21.04 2.69 10.35
C GLY A 258 20.24 1.53 9.72
N SER A 259 19.05 1.80 9.16
CA SER A 259 18.13 0.75 8.71
C SER A 259 18.27 0.40 7.23
N GLN A 260 17.83 -0.83 6.88
CA GLN A 260 17.67 -1.23 5.48
C GLN A 260 16.59 -0.38 4.78
N LEU A 261 15.56 0.03 5.50
CA LEU A 261 14.50 0.91 4.97
C LEU A 261 15.06 2.24 4.47
N TYR A 262 16.00 2.85 5.17
CA TYR A 262 16.65 4.08 4.70
C TYR A 262 17.40 3.87 3.38
N LYS A 263 18.16 2.77 3.26
CA LYS A 263 18.86 2.40 2.02
C LYS A 263 17.88 2.16 0.87
N HIS A 264 16.72 1.53 1.15
CA HIS A 264 15.66 1.34 0.18
C HIS A 264 15.09 2.68 -0.32
N LEU A 265 14.78 3.62 0.56
CA LEU A 265 14.32 4.96 0.17
C LEU A 265 15.35 5.68 -0.71
N GLU A 266 16.66 5.56 -0.39
CA GLU A 266 17.73 6.09 -1.25
C GLU A 266 17.72 5.43 -2.65
N SER A 267 17.46 4.13 -2.74
CA SER A 267 17.36 3.44 -4.03
C SER A 267 16.19 3.94 -4.89
N LEU A 268 15.08 4.31 -4.26
CA LEU A 268 13.87 4.83 -4.93
C LEU A 268 14.04 6.26 -5.49
N LYS A 269 15.06 7.02 -5.09
CA LYS A 269 15.39 8.31 -5.69
C LYS A 269 15.62 8.23 -7.21
N ARG A 270 15.98 7.03 -7.71
CA ARG A 270 16.17 6.79 -9.15
C ARG A 270 14.86 6.42 -9.89
N SER A 271 13.75 6.24 -9.17
CA SER A 271 12.46 5.79 -9.72
C SER A 271 11.28 6.55 -9.12
N THR A 272 10.59 5.99 -8.15
CA THR A 272 9.34 6.50 -7.56
C THR A 272 9.53 7.86 -6.87
N LEU A 273 10.69 8.11 -6.27
CA LEU A 273 10.99 9.32 -5.48
C LEU A 273 11.90 10.32 -6.22
N ARG A 274 12.13 10.16 -7.54
CA ARG A 274 13.10 10.96 -8.32
C ARG A 274 12.83 12.47 -8.36
N GLU A 275 11.57 12.87 -8.17
CA GLU A 275 11.16 14.28 -8.20
C GLU A 275 11.13 14.92 -6.81
N GLN A 276 11.37 14.13 -5.75
CA GLN A 276 11.30 14.62 -4.38
C GLN A 276 12.55 15.43 -4.01
N LYS A 277 12.32 16.64 -3.45
CA LYS A 277 13.33 17.52 -2.90
C LYS A 277 13.34 17.45 -1.37
N GLY A 278 14.53 17.57 -0.75
CA GLY A 278 14.68 17.55 0.70
C GLY A 278 14.97 16.16 1.30
N GLY A 279 15.18 16.14 2.61
CA GLY A 279 15.54 14.94 3.35
C GLY A 279 14.34 14.01 3.63
N PHE A 280 14.61 12.72 3.76
CA PHE A 280 13.57 11.75 4.10
C PHE A 280 13.00 11.91 5.51
N GLU A 281 13.78 12.45 6.45
CA GLU A 281 13.32 12.68 7.82
C GLU A 281 12.09 13.58 7.87
N GLN A 282 12.12 14.67 7.09
CA GLN A 282 11.05 15.66 7.05
C GLN A 282 9.77 15.14 6.37
N ARG A 283 9.85 14.05 5.63
CA ARG A 283 8.76 13.47 4.85
C ARG A 283 8.18 12.21 5.47
N ASN A 284 8.78 11.74 6.57
CA ASN A 284 8.39 10.53 7.26
C ASN A 284 8.02 10.81 8.73
N LEU A 285 7.60 9.80 9.45
CA LEU A 285 7.23 9.87 10.86
C LEU A 285 8.42 9.41 11.71
N ILE A 286 9.27 10.36 12.12
CA ILE A 286 10.50 10.06 12.85
C ILE A 286 10.56 10.90 14.12
N GLY A 287 10.74 10.26 15.28
CA GLY A 287 10.84 10.94 16.56
C GLY A 287 10.19 10.21 17.73
N SER A 288 9.98 10.95 18.81
CA SER A 288 9.20 10.52 19.96
C SER A 288 7.69 10.44 19.62
N PRO A 289 6.87 9.75 20.42
CA PRO A 289 5.42 9.72 20.21
C PRO A 289 4.78 11.11 20.08
N ALA A 290 5.22 12.08 20.89
CA ALA A 290 4.71 13.45 20.85
C ALA A 290 5.03 14.16 19.52
N GLU A 291 6.28 14.02 19.03
CA GLU A 291 6.71 14.60 17.73
C GLU A 291 5.98 13.94 16.57
N ILE A 292 5.79 12.61 16.59
CA ILE A 292 5.01 11.88 15.60
C ILE A 292 3.56 12.35 15.61
N CYS A 293 2.93 12.52 16.77
CA CYS A 293 1.58 13.08 16.87
C CYS A 293 1.50 14.49 16.26
N ALA A 294 2.46 15.35 16.58
CA ALA A 294 2.51 16.70 15.99
C ALA A 294 2.61 16.65 14.47
N ARG A 295 3.48 15.79 13.94
CA ARG A 295 3.67 15.59 12.50
C ARG A 295 2.42 15.05 11.81
N ILE A 296 1.74 14.08 12.40
CA ILE A 296 0.49 13.51 11.88
C ILE A 296 -0.59 14.59 11.79
N ARG A 297 -0.70 15.50 12.77
CA ARG A 297 -1.67 16.61 12.71
C ARG A 297 -1.41 17.54 11.52
N VAL A 298 -0.15 17.80 11.16
CA VAL A 298 0.19 18.56 9.97
C VAL A 298 -0.28 17.87 8.70
N TYR A 299 -0.07 16.55 8.59
CA TYR A 299 -0.57 15.76 7.47
C TYR A 299 -2.11 15.71 7.42
N GLN A 300 -2.76 15.61 8.58
CA GLN A 300 -4.23 15.65 8.66
C GLN A 300 -4.78 16.99 8.16
N GLN A 301 -4.13 18.12 8.49
CA GLN A 301 -4.48 19.45 7.97
C GLN A 301 -4.27 19.55 6.45
N ALA A 302 -3.32 18.80 5.88
CA ALA A 302 -3.10 18.69 4.44
C ALA A 302 -4.13 17.78 3.72
N GLY A 303 -5.10 17.20 4.45
CA GLY A 303 -6.18 16.41 3.89
C GLY A 303 -6.03 14.90 4.03
N VAL A 304 -5.01 14.41 4.76
CA VAL A 304 -4.83 12.96 5.01
C VAL A 304 -5.99 12.41 5.85
N THR A 305 -6.59 11.32 5.39
CA THR A 305 -7.69 10.61 6.07
C THR A 305 -7.27 9.24 6.60
N THR A 306 -6.19 8.68 6.07
CA THR A 306 -5.65 7.37 6.43
C THR A 306 -4.13 7.39 6.32
N LEU A 307 -3.41 6.89 7.32
CA LEU A 307 -2.01 6.54 7.15
C LEU A 307 -1.95 5.10 6.66
N SER A 308 -1.62 4.89 5.39
CA SER A 308 -1.62 3.55 4.80
C SER A 308 -0.30 2.84 5.05
N GLY A 309 -0.35 1.58 5.49
CA GLY A 309 0.79 0.67 5.51
C GLY A 309 2.07 1.27 6.10
N LEU A 310 2.03 1.84 7.31
CA LEU A 310 3.21 2.38 7.97
C LEU A 310 4.32 1.33 8.02
N LEU A 311 5.50 1.70 7.53
CA LEU A 311 6.70 0.88 7.51
C LEU A 311 7.53 1.20 8.77
N PHE A 312 7.34 0.41 9.81
CA PHE A 312 8.10 0.60 11.05
C PHE A 312 9.57 0.23 10.85
N VAL A 313 10.45 1.14 11.22
CA VAL A 313 11.91 0.93 11.12
C VAL A 313 12.34 -0.11 12.15
N ALA A 314 12.87 -1.23 11.65
CA ALA A 314 13.33 -2.35 12.46
C ALA A 314 14.35 -3.20 11.68
N ASN A 315 15.21 -3.92 12.37
CA ASN A 315 16.11 -4.92 11.78
C ASN A 315 15.69 -6.35 12.13
N THR A 316 14.73 -6.49 13.05
CA THR A 316 14.16 -7.77 13.47
C THR A 316 12.64 -7.65 13.65
N VAL A 317 11.92 -8.78 13.59
CA VAL A 317 10.47 -8.80 13.83
C VAL A 317 10.10 -8.36 15.24
N PRO A 318 10.81 -8.77 16.32
CA PRO A 318 10.54 -8.24 17.66
C PRO A 318 10.64 -6.71 17.73
N GLU A 319 11.67 -6.08 17.14
CA GLU A 319 11.78 -4.61 17.09
C GLU A 319 10.61 -3.97 16.34
N MET A 320 10.13 -4.59 15.25
CA MET A 320 8.95 -4.14 14.52
C MET A 320 7.70 -4.21 15.41
N GLN A 321 7.51 -5.32 16.11
CA GLN A 321 6.36 -5.52 16.99
C GLN A 321 6.37 -4.55 18.20
N GLU A 322 7.53 -4.30 18.78
CA GLU A 322 7.70 -3.29 19.85
C GLU A 322 7.32 -1.88 19.34
N ALA A 323 7.74 -1.52 18.13
CA ALA A 323 7.39 -0.23 17.53
C ALA A 323 5.89 -0.11 17.21
N ILE A 324 5.27 -1.19 16.73
CA ILE A 324 3.82 -1.29 16.50
C ILE A 324 3.06 -1.11 17.81
N ASP A 325 3.49 -1.81 18.87
CA ASP A 325 2.88 -1.75 20.20
C ASP A 325 2.96 -0.33 20.79
N LEU A 326 4.17 0.26 20.77
CA LEU A 326 4.40 1.63 21.22
C LEU A 326 3.54 2.66 20.47
N PHE A 327 3.47 2.56 19.14
CA PHE A 327 2.66 3.44 18.32
C PHE A 327 1.16 3.28 18.63
N GLY A 328 0.70 2.05 18.80
CA GLY A 328 -0.68 1.73 19.14
C GLY A 328 -1.11 2.35 20.46
N HIS A 329 -0.28 2.29 21.48
CA HIS A 329 -0.60 2.80 22.81
C HIS A 329 -0.38 4.32 22.96
N GLU A 330 0.67 4.88 22.35
CA GLU A 330 1.08 6.26 22.58
C GLU A 330 0.64 7.24 21.49
N VAL A 331 0.35 6.76 20.27
CA VAL A 331 0.01 7.64 19.14
C VAL A 331 -1.47 7.53 18.77
N ILE A 332 -1.99 6.34 18.47
CA ILE A 332 -3.35 6.14 17.97
C ILE A 332 -4.43 6.80 18.86
N PRO A 333 -4.39 6.71 20.21
CA PRO A 333 -5.43 7.29 21.06
C PRO A 333 -5.60 8.80 20.93
N ASN A 334 -4.58 9.52 20.44
CA ASN A 334 -4.63 10.97 20.25
C ASN A 334 -5.48 11.41 19.04
N PHE A 335 -5.99 10.46 18.24
CA PHE A 335 -6.72 10.72 16.98
C PHE A 335 -8.09 10.01 16.90
N ARG A 336 -8.50 9.37 17.98
CA ARG A 336 -9.80 8.67 18.11
C ARG A 336 -10.91 9.58 18.62
#